data_83d6ddf69ddbe85d7d5a32bdae10dba9
#
_entry.id   83d6ddf69ddbe85d7d5a32bdae10dba9
#
_cell.length_a   1.000
_cell.length_b   1.000
_cell.length_c   1.000
_cell.angle_alpha   90.00
_cell.angle_beta   90.00
_cell.angle_gamma   90.00
#
_symmetry.space_group_name_H-M   'P 1'
#
loop_
_entity.id
_entity.type
_entity.pdbx_description
1 polymer ?
#
loop_
_entity_poly.entity_id
_entity_poly.type
_entity_poly.pdbx_seq_one_letter_code
_entity_poly.pdbx_strand_id
1 'polypeptide(L)'
;MKKWKFASALLALTVALTACGNDDEATKEKTNETDVAGEQATNEATGQYPMTISPTIASTDTEEAGTVSFEDVTFESMPEKIVVFDYGFLDTLDALGVEGIVGVPQDSSLPENLEEYAGDDYVNVGTLKEPLLEDIAEIGPDAIFISGRQSPYYEELSEIAPVVFVGTSQDDYWNTFLASVDVAAKMFDKEDEAKEHIAKIDSAIEEVKALSGNYETSLVTMYNEGKLSGFAQNSRFGYIYDIYGFKPVTNDIAASSHGSNFGFEAILEFDPEVLFVIDRTAAVGDQSNIDKDMENKIIQKTKAYQNKRIVYLDGVLWYLSGGGLQSELAKIEEILAELK
;
A
#
# COMPACT_ATOMS: atom_id res chain seq x y z
N MET A 1 12.79 12.88 -54.07
CA MET A 1 12.89 14.19 -54.75
C MET A 1 11.89 15.11 -54.14
N LYS A 2 12.24 16.05 -53.46
CA LYS A 2 12.10 17.52 -53.33
C LYS A 2 12.36 17.95 -51.90
N LYS A 3 13.53 18.54 -51.75
CA LYS A 3 13.97 19.33 -50.61
C LYS A 3 13.29 20.70 -50.68
N TRP A 4 12.90 21.28 -49.57
CA TRP A 4 12.81 22.73 -49.44
C TRP A 4 13.28 23.17 -48.06
N LYS A 5 14.30 24.03 -48.12
CA LYS A 5 14.89 24.82 -47.05
C LYS A 5 14.34 26.26 -47.15
N PHE A 6 14.49 26.99 -46.09
CA PHE A 6 14.59 28.45 -45.88
C PHE A 6 13.69 28.87 -44.70
N ALA A 7 14.02 29.80 -43.86
CA ALA A 7 15.23 30.50 -43.45
C ALA A 7 14.86 31.36 -42.21
N SER A 8 15.88 31.68 -41.48
CA SER A 8 15.93 32.49 -40.26
C SER A 8 15.29 33.86 -40.32
N ALA A 9 14.81 34.40 -39.18
CA ALA A 9 14.92 35.84 -38.88
C ALA A 9 15.05 36.06 -37.37
N LEU A 10 16.22 36.49 -36.96
CA LEU A 10 16.58 37.12 -35.69
C LEU A 10 15.97 38.52 -35.63
N LEU A 11 15.42 38.93 -34.48
CA LEU A 11 15.37 40.35 -34.13
C LEU A 11 15.58 40.52 -32.63
N ALA A 12 16.74 41.06 -32.29
CA ALA A 12 17.10 41.56 -30.98
C ALA A 12 16.68 43.05 -30.91
N LEU A 13 16.15 43.45 -29.75
CA LEU A 13 16.14 44.89 -29.42
C LEU A 13 16.37 45.05 -27.92
N THR A 14 17.47 45.70 -27.62
CA THR A 14 18.00 46.17 -26.35
C THR A 14 17.50 47.57 -26.00
N VAL A 15 17.79 47.99 -24.74
CA VAL A 15 17.88 49.38 -24.21
C VAL A 15 16.69 49.79 -23.34
N ALA A 16 16.82 50.41 -22.16
CA ALA A 16 17.93 50.88 -21.33
C ALA A 16 17.46 51.12 -19.87
N LEU A 17 18.43 51.14 -19.00
CA LEU A 17 18.36 51.68 -17.63
C LEU A 17 18.04 53.18 -17.57
N THR A 18 17.34 53.63 -16.53
CA THR A 18 17.67 54.90 -15.86
C THR A 18 17.46 54.78 -14.36
N ALA A 19 18.50 55.13 -13.65
CA ALA A 19 18.63 55.24 -12.21
C ALA A 19 18.48 56.69 -11.77
N CYS A 20 18.54 56.92 -10.47
CA CYS A 20 18.68 58.15 -9.68
C CYS A 20 17.34 58.76 -9.22
N GLY A 21 17.21 59.14 -7.98
CA GLY A 21 18.03 59.16 -6.77
C GLY A 21 17.42 60.12 -5.76
N ASN A 22 17.68 59.88 -4.51
CA ASN A 22 17.91 60.81 -3.38
C ASN A 22 16.86 61.88 -3.02
N ASP A 23 16.56 62.14 -1.88
CA ASP A 23 16.97 62.39 -0.52
C ASP A 23 15.86 63.06 0.31
N ASP A 24 15.95 62.76 1.61
CA ASP A 24 15.80 63.60 2.80
C ASP A 24 14.45 63.91 3.44
N GLU A 25 14.49 63.50 4.66
CA GLU A 25 14.28 64.13 5.99
C GLU A 25 12.87 64.24 6.56
N ALA A 26 12.78 63.48 7.62
CA ALA A 26 12.53 63.86 9.02
C ALA A 26 11.14 64.30 9.49
N THR A 27 10.68 63.65 10.49
CA THR A 27 10.35 64.04 11.87
C THR A 27 8.93 63.77 12.36
N LYS A 28 8.88 62.91 13.39
CA LYS A 28 8.05 62.96 14.65
C LYS A 28 6.51 62.97 14.56
N GLU A 29 5.81 62.26 15.31
CA GLU A 29 5.72 61.74 16.67
C GLU A 29 4.30 61.17 16.94
N LYS A 30 4.27 60.06 17.67
CA LYS A 30 3.24 59.58 18.64
C LYS A 30 1.75 59.55 18.25
N THR A 31 1.12 58.37 18.40
CA THR A 31 0.55 57.87 19.67
C THR A 31 -0.04 56.47 19.52
N ASN A 32 0.04 55.71 20.59
CA ASN A 32 -0.56 54.40 20.83
C ASN A 32 -2.05 54.35 20.48
N GLU A 33 -2.45 53.20 19.92
CA GLU A 33 -3.60 52.46 20.46
C GLU A 33 -3.47 50.98 20.06
N THR A 34 -3.63 50.15 21.08
CA THR A 34 -3.59 48.68 21.07
C THR A 34 -4.86 48.16 20.40
N ASP A 35 -4.71 47.43 19.30
CA ASP A 35 -5.74 46.50 18.85
C ASP A 35 -5.13 45.13 18.71
N VAL A 36 -5.61 44.23 19.57
CA VAL A 36 -5.36 42.80 19.55
C VAL A 36 -6.22 42.23 18.42
N ALA A 37 -5.66 42.14 17.23
CA ALA A 37 -6.22 41.30 16.16
C ALA A 37 -5.54 39.93 16.23
N GLY A 38 -6.34 38.90 16.51
CA GLY A 38 -5.88 37.53 16.52
C GLY A 38 -5.23 37.17 15.17
N GLU A 39 -4.03 36.65 15.23
CA GLU A 39 -3.43 35.92 14.15
C GLU A 39 -4.30 34.66 13.89
N GLN A 40 -5.17 34.75 12.91
CA GLN A 40 -5.59 33.59 12.18
C GLN A 40 -4.33 33.11 11.42
N ALA A 41 -3.80 31.99 11.84
CA ALA A 41 -2.86 31.25 11.04
C ALA A 41 -3.60 30.88 9.74
N THR A 42 -3.37 31.66 8.70
CA THR A 42 -3.66 31.25 7.34
C THR A 42 -2.66 30.16 7.03
N ASN A 43 -3.11 28.90 7.05
CA ASN A 43 -2.40 27.83 6.35
C ASN A 43 -2.21 28.33 4.92
N GLU A 44 -1.00 28.73 4.58
CA GLU A 44 -0.61 28.94 3.19
C GLU A 44 -0.70 27.56 2.53
N ALA A 45 -1.72 27.35 1.70
CA ALA A 45 -1.84 26.18 0.86
C ALA A 45 -0.56 26.09 0.03
N THR A 46 0.27 25.11 0.33
CA THR A 46 1.41 24.73 -0.49
C THR A 46 0.87 24.40 -1.88
N GLY A 47 1.46 24.98 -2.93
CA GLY A 47 0.86 25.19 -4.25
C GLY A 47 0.60 23.97 -5.13
N GLN A 48 0.21 22.81 -4.59
CA GLN A 48 -0.05 21.59 -5.37
C GLN A 48 -1.54 21.37 -5.72
N TYR A 49 -2.48 22.03 -5.03
CA TYR A 49 -3.91 21.90 -5.32
C TYR A 49 -4.43 23.01 -6.26
N PRO A 50 -5.42 22.73 -7.15
CA PRO A 50 -6.15 21.45 -7.27
C PRO A 50 -5.28 20.32 -7.84
N MET A 51 -5.49 19.09 -7.32
CA MET A 51 -4.72 17.91 -7.70
C MET A 51 -5.65 16.80 -8.20
N THR A 52 -5.32 16.18 -9.34
CA THR A 52 -6.04 15.01 -9.85
C THR A 52 -5.26 13.75 -9.53
N ILE A 53 -5.91 12.82 -8.86
CA ILE A 53 -5.37 11.51 -8.48
C ILE A 53 -6.01 10.44 -9.34
N SER A 54 -5.19 9.62 -9.99
CA SER A 54 -5.63 8.44 -10.72
C SER A 54 -5.62 7.22 -9.80
N PRO A 55 -6.55 6.26 -9.98
CA PRO A 55 -6.53 5.00 -9.26
C PRO A 55 -5.27 4.20 -9.59
N THR A 56 -4.74 3.42 -8.64
CA THR A 56 -3.56 2.55 -8.86
C THR A 56 -3.84 1.44 -9.87
N ILE A 57 -5.11 1.06 -10.02
CA ILE A 57 -5.63 0.09 -10.99
C ILE A 57 -6.90 0.68 -11.59
N ALA A 58 -7.05 0.65 -12.91
CA ALA A 58 -8.20 1.25 -13.60
C ALA A 58 -9.51 0.47 -13.40
N SER A 59 -9.44 -0.83 -13.15
CA SER A 59 -10.62 -1.67 -12.89
C SER A 59 -10.23 -2.97 -12.18
N THR A 60 -11.19 -3.59 -11.51
CA THR A 60 -11.05 -4.92 -10.92
C THR A 60 -12.29 -5.76 -11.18
N ASP A 61 -12.10 -7.08 -11.30
CA ASP A 61 -13.19 -8.03 -11.40
C ASP A 61 -13.58 -8.51 -10.00
N THR A 62 -14.87 -8.46 -9.70
CA THR A 62 -15.45 -8.95 -8.46
C THR A 62 -16.48 -10.03 -8.73
N GLU A 63 -16.63 -11.01 -7.85
CA GLU A 63 -17.67 -12.05 -7.98
C GLU A 63 -19.08 -11.46 -7.83
N GLU A 64 -19.23 -10.37 -7.06
CA GLU A 64 -20.52 -9.80 -6.67
C GLU A 64 -20.99 -8.72 -7.65
N ALA A 65 -20.11 -7.84 -8.12
CA ALA A 65 -20.44 -6.69 -8.97
C ALA A 65 -19.93 -6.82 -10.42
N GLY A 66 -19.20 -7.90 -10.76
CA GLY A 66 -18.52 -8.02 -12.05
C GLY A 66 -17.33 -7.08 -12.15
N THR A 67 -17.08 -6.50 -13.33
CA THR A 67 -15.98 -5.55 -13.53
C THR A 67 -16.38 -4.16 -13.00
N VAL A 68 -15.68 -3.68 -12.00
CA VAL A 68 -15.80 -2.32 -11.45
C VAL A 68 -14.66 -1.47 -11.99
N SER A 69 -14.99 -0.33 -12.60
CA SER A 69 -14.02 0.64 -13.11
C SER A 69 -13.92 1.83 -12.19
N PHE A 70 -12.71 2.35 -12.00
CA PHE A 70 -12.42 3.49 -11.13
C PHE A 70 -12.03 4.69 -11.97
N GLU A 71 -12.44 5.88 -11.54
CA GLU A 71 -12.20 7.14 -12.24
C GLU A 71 -11.13 7.98 -11.54
N ASP A 72 -10.54 8.93 -12.29
CA ASP A 72 -9.69 9.96 -11.74
C ASP A 72 -10.50 10.87 -10.82
N VAL A 73 -9.93 11.27 -9.69
CA VAL A 73 -10.56 12.15 -8.71
C VAL A 73 -9.77 13.45 -8.58
N THR A 74 -10.45 14.59 -8.69
CA THR A 74 -9.82 15.91 -8.50
C THR A 74 -10.17 16.45 -7.12
N PHE A 75 -9.16 16.74 -6.33
CA PHE A 75 -9.25 17.39 -5.02
C PHE A 75 -8.90 18.87 -5.16
N GLU A 76 -9.75 19.75 -4.67
CA GLU A 76 -9.52 21.20 -4.67
C GLU A 76 -8.57 21.65 -3.54
N SER A 77 -8.46 20.86 -2.48
CA SER A 77 -7.58 21.05 -1.34
C SER A 77 -7.15 19.70 -0.77
N MET A 78 -6.10 19.68 0.05
CA MET A 78 -5.70 18.49 0.81
C MET A 78 -6.86 18.01 1.69
N PRO A 79 -7.23 16.70 1.64
CA PRO A 79 -8.27 16.16 2.51
C PRO A 79 -7.84 16.20 3.99
N GLU A 80 -8.76 16.64 4.85
CA GLU A 80 -8.53 16.76 6.29
C GLU A 80 -9.22 15.66 7.10
N LYS A 81 -10.26 15.01 6.51
CA LYS A 81 -10.98 13.90 7.11
C LYS A 81 -10.93 12.69 6.16
N ILE A 82 -10.21 11.68 6.56
CA ILE A 82 -9.87 10.55 5.70
C ILE A 82 -10.45 9.26 6.26
N VAL A 83 -11.14 8.48 5.43
CA VAL A 83 -11.55 7.10 5.71
C VAL A 83 -10.67 6.15 4.89
N VAL A 84 -10.08 5.15 5.54
CA VAL A 84 -9.13 4.23 4.89
C VAL A 84 -9.54 2.79 5.12
N PHE A 85 -9.86 2.09 4.04
CA PHE A 85 -10.22 0.66 4.08
C PHE A 85 -9.05 -0.28 3.78
N ASP A 86 -8.00 0.18 3.09
CA ASP A 86 -6.83 -0.65 2.79
C ASP A 86 -5.76 -0.50 3.87
N TYR A 87 -5.43 -1.58 4.57
CA TYR A 87 -4.44 -1.54 5.66
C TYR A 87 -3.01 -1.27 5.17
N GLY A 88 -2.69 -1.63 3.93
CA GLY A 88 -1.39 -1.27 3.35
C GLY A 88 -1.28 0.22 3.09
N PHE A 89 -2.36 0.85 2.61
CA PHE A 89 -2.40 2.30 2.45
C PHE A 89 -2.44 3.03 3.80
N LEU A 90 -3.19 2.50 4.78
CA LEU A 90 -3.19 3.01 6.15
C LEU A 90 -1.79 2.99 6.76
N ASP A 91 -1.07 1.87 6.62
CA ASP A 91 0.33 1.72 7.02
C ASP A 91 1.25 2.76 6.33
N THR A 92 1.01 3.02 5.05
CA THR A 92 1.76 4.04 4.31
C THR A 92 1.49 5.44 4.86
N LEU A 93 0.23 5.79 5.11
CA LEU A 93 -0.13 7.09 5.70
C LEU A 93 0.46 7.27 7.10
N ASP A 94 0.41 6.21 7.91
CA ASP A 94 1.00 6.18 9.25
C ASP A 94 2.53 6.38 9.20
N ALA A 95 3.22 5.60 8.36
CA ALA A 95 4.67 5.71 8.15
C ALA A 95 5.11 7.11 7.71
N LEU A 96 4.28 7.80 6.94
CA LEU A 96 4.52 9.16 6.46
C LEU A 96 4.09 10.24 7.47
N GLY A 97 3.48 9.86 8.59
CA GLY A 97 2.98 10.79 9.60
C GLY A 97 1.85 11.68 9.08
N VAL A 98 0.94 11.12 8.28
CA VAL A 98 -0.24 11.81 7.77
C VAL A 98 -1.29 11.90 8.85
N GLU A 99 -1.75 13.11 9.13
CA GLU A 99 -2.84 13.39 10.05
C GLU A 99 -4.20 13.34 9.32
N GLY A 100 -5.31 13.35 10.09
CA GLY A 100 -6.66 13.44 9.52
C GLY A 100 -7.32 12.10 9.23
N ILE A 101 -6.72 10.97 9.55
CA ILE A 101 -7.37 9.67 9.50
C ILE A 101 -8.44 9.64 10.60
N VAL A 102 -9.71 9.49 10.23
CA VAL A 102 -10.86 9.55 11.15
C VAL A 102 -11.69 8.26 11.17
N GLY A 103 -11.57 7.40 10.16
CA GLY A 103 -12.34 6.15 10.08
C GLY A 103 -11.52 5.01 9.50
N VAL A 104 -11.58 3.84 10.16
CA VAL A 104 -10.88 2.62 9.77
C VAL A 104 -11.77 1.39 10.05
N PRO A 105 -11.61 0.28 9.31
CA PRO A 105 -12.42 -0.94 9.50
C PRO A 105 -11.93 -1.74 10.72
N GLN A 106 -12.40 -1.38 11.93
CA GLN A 106 -11.96 -1.98 13.20
C GLN A 106 -12.56 -3.38 13.46
N ASP A 107 -13.59 -3.81 12.73
CA ASP A 107 -14.19 -5.14 12.87
C ASP A 107 -13.39 -6.25 12.13
N SER A 108 -12.22 -5.91 11.59
CA SER A 108 -11.23 -6.86 11.07
C SER A 108 -9.95 -6.79 11.91
N SER A 109 -9.16 -7.89 11.92
CA SER A 109 -7.89 -7.91 12.65
C SER A 109 -6.92 -6.88 12.08
N LEU A 110 -6.49 -5.93 12.90
CA LEU A 110 -5.46 -4.95 12.55
C LEU A 110 -4.06 -5.58 12.71
N PRO A 111 -3.11 -5.29 11.81
CA PRO A 111 -1.70 -5.61 12.02
C PRO A 111 -1.14 -4.92 13.28
N GLU A 112 -0.11 -5.51 13.90
CA GLU A 112 0.49 -5.00 15.15
C GLU A 112 0.92 -3.53 15.04
N ASN A 113 1.50 -3.14 13.90
CA ASN A 113 1.94 -1.77 13.65
C ASN A 113 0.78 -0.76 13.48
N LEU A 114 -0.47 -1.24 13.36
CA LEU A 114 -1.67 -0.42 13.21
C LEU A 114 -2.65 -0.57 14.37
N GLU A 115 -2.24 -1.19 15.49
CA GLU A 115 -3.11 -1.41 16.65
C GLU A 115 -3.66 -0.11 17.25
N GLU A 116 -2.96 1.02 17.10
CA GLU A 116 -3.46 2.31 17.60
C GLU A 116 -4.78 2.74 16.95
N TYR A 117 -5.01 2.32 15.68
CA TYR A 117 -6.26 2.62 14.96
C TYR A 117 -7.48 1.80 15.44
N ALA A 118 -7.30 0.88 16.39
CA ALA A 118 -8.40 0.23 17.11
C ALA A 118 -8.96 1.10 18.25
N GLY A 119 -8.34 2.26 18.54
CA GLY A 119 -8.74 3.14 19.63
C GLY A 119 -10.01 3.95 19.36
N ASP A 120 -10.62 4.47 20.44
CA ASP A 120 -11.85 5.27 20.41
C ASP A 120 -11.70 6.63 19.69
N ASP A 121 -10.49 7.04 19.36
CA ASP A 121 -10.21 8.26 18.60
C ASP A 121 -10.56 8.11 17.10
N TYR A 122 -10.77 6.88 16.64
CA TYR A 122 -11.11 6.54 15.26
C TYR A 122 -12.51 5.92 15.19
N VAL A 123 -13.28 6.28 14.17
CA VAL A 123 -14.61 5.70 13.94
C VAL A 123 -14.47 4.33 13.29
N ASN A 124 -15.14 3.33 13.86
CA ASN A 124 -15.25 2.03 13.23
C ASN A 124 -16.15 2.13 11.98
N VAL A 125 -15.59 1.86 10.80
CA VAL A 125 -16.33 1.86 9.52
C VAL A 125 -16.67 0.46 9.03
N GLY A 126 -16.65 -0.55 9.90
CA GLY A 126 -17.04 -1.93 9.64
C GLY A 126 -15.87 -2.89 9.47
N THR A 127 -16.03 -3.84 8.56
CA THR A 127 -14.98 -4.80 8.20
C THR A 127 -14.24 -4.38 6.94
N LEU A 128 -13.12 -5.08 6.65
CA LEU A 128 -12.45 -4.94 5.34
C LEU A 128 -13.30 -5.34 4.13
N LYS A 129 -14.49 -5.96 4.34
CA LYS A 129 -15.38 -6.39 3.26
C LYS A 129 -16.72 -5.68 3.26
N GLU A 130 -17.23 -5.33 4.42
CA GLU A 130 -18.58 -4.81 4.62
C GLU A 130 -18.50 -3.42 5.26
N PRO A 131 -18.50 -2.34 4.47
CA PRO A 131 -18.51 -0.96 4.96
C PRO A 131 -19.81 -0.62 5.70
N LEU A 132 -19.71 0.12 6.80
CA LEU A 132 -20.84 0.72 7.52
C LEU A 132 -21.16 2.08 6.88
N LEU A 133 -21.92 2.07 5.78
CA LEU A 133 -22.19 3.26 4.95
C LEU A 133 -22.83 4.42 5.73
N GLU A 134 -23.71 4.12 6.69
CA GLU A 134 -24.36 5.14 7.52
C GLU A 134 -23.36 5.86 8.42
N ASP A 135 -22.44 5.11 9.06
CA ASP A 135 -21.40 5.66 9.94
C ASP A 135 -20.37 6.48 9.13
N ILE A 136 -20.01 6.03 7.92
CA ILE A 136 -19.14 6.77 7.00
C ILE A 136 -19.81 8.09 6.59
N ALA A 137 -21.09 8.07 6.27
CA ALA A 137 -21.83 9.28 5.90
C ALA A 137 -21.95 10.27 7.09
N GLU A 138 -22.03 9.78 8.34
CA GLU A 138 -22.04 10.63 9.55
C GLU A 138 -20.69 11.30 9.78
N ILE A 139 -19.58 10.63 9.48
CA ILE A 139 -18.22 11.21 9.51
C ILE A 139 -18.14 12.41 8.56
N GLY A 140 -18.76 12.33 7.37
CA GLY A 140 -18.63 13.31 6.30
C GLY A 140 -17.16 13.47 5.87
N PRO A 141 -16.51 12.41 5.34
CA PRO A 141 -15.10 12.47 4.97
C PRO A 141 -14.87 13.30 3.71
N ASP A 142 -13.65 13.81 3.56
CA ASP A 142 -13.19 14.52 2.36
C ASP A 142 -12.63 13.56 1.30
N ALA A 143 -12.18 12.36 1.75
CA ALA A 143 -11.69 11.29 0.90
C ALA A 143 -11.93 9.91 1.52
N ILE A 144 -12.19 8.91 0.66
CA ILE A 144 -12.28 7.50 1.03
C ILE A 144 -11.28 6.71 0.18
N PHE A 145 -10.39 5.96 0.83
CA PHE A 145 -9.40 5.12 0.16
C PHE A 145 -9.78 3.66 0.27
N ILE A 146 -9.90 2.99 -0.88
CA ILE A 146 -10.35 1.60 -0.99
C ILE A 146 -9.37 0.71 -1.75
N SER A 147 -9.54 -0.61 -1.61
CA SER A 147 -8.90 -1.62 -2.44
C SER A 147 -9.90 -2.64 -2.98
N GLY A 148 -9.42 -3.76 -3.50
CA GLY A 148 -10.27 -4.74 -4.17
C GLY A 148 -11.43 -5.31 -3.35
N ARG A 149 -11.30 -5.35 -2.01
CA ARG A 149 -12.36 -5.87 -1.14
C ARG A 149 -13.61 -4.98 -1.09
N GLN A 150 -13.43 -3.66 -1.23
CA GLN A 150 -14.52 -2.68 -1.19
C GLN A 150 -15.03 -2.30 -2.58
N SER A 151 -14.42 -2.84 -3.65
CA SER A 151 -14.86 -2.54 -5.02
C SER A 151 -16.36 -2.74 -5.28
N PRO A 152 -17.03 -3.75 -4.69
CA PRO A 152 -18.49 -3.88 -4.85
C PRO A 152 -19.30 -2.68 -4.32
N TYR A 153 -18.74 -1.90 -3.41
CA TYR A 153 -19.38 -0.73 -2.78
C TYR A 153 -18.88 0.61 -3.36
N TYR A 154 -18.14 0.57 -4.48
CA TYR A 154 -17.53 1.79 -5.04
C TYR A 154 -18.56 2.88 -5.38
N GLU A 155 -19.70 2.49 -5.96
CA GLU A 155 -20.77 3.43 -6.31
C GLU A 155 -21.38 4.07 -5.05
N GLU A 156 -21.74 3.26 -4.05
CA GLU A 156 -22.36 3.74 -2.81
C GLU A 156 -21.39 4.62 -1.99
N LEU A 157 -20.11 4.26 -1.92
CA LEU A 157 -19.10 5.07 -1.26
C LEU A 157 -18.87 6.40 -2.00
N SER A 158 -18.94 6.38 -3.34
CA SER A 158 -18.77 7.58 -4.17
C SER A 158 -19.96 8.56 -4.06
N GLU A 159 -21.13 8.09 -3.60
CA GLU A 159 -22.25 8.98 -3.23
C GLU A 159 -21.99 9.75 -1.93
N ILE A 160 -21.09 9.26 -1.06
CA ILE A 160 -20.76 9.88 0.23
C ILE A 160 -19.61 10.88 0.07
N ALA A 161 -18.50 10.48 -0.57
CA ALA A 161 -17.30 11.30 -0.73
C ALA A 161 -16.46 10.84 -1.93
N PRO A 162 -15.46 11.63 -2.39
CA PRO A 162 -14.50 11.21 -3.38
C PRO A 162 -13.80 9.90 -2.98
N VAL A 163 -13.80 8.89 -3.86
CA VAL A 163 -13.22 7.57 -3.61
C VAL A 163 -12.01 7.35 -4.51
N VAL A 164 -10.86 7.01 -3.91
CA VAL A 164 -9.64 6.66 -4.62
C VAL A 164 -9.31 5.18 -4.41
N PHE A 165 -9.12 4.45 -5.51
CA PHE A 165 -8.62 3.08 -5.42
C PHE A 165 -7.10 3.07 -5.28
N VAL A 166 -6.60 2.49 -4.18
CA VAL A 166 -5.18 2.45 -3.81
C VAL A 166 -4.61 1.03 -3.65
N GLY A 167 -5.38 0.01 -4.04
CA GLY A 167 -4.99 -1.38 -3.91
C GLY A 167 -3.87 -1.80 -4.86
N THR A 168 -3.21 -2.91 -4.52
CA THR A 168 -2.16 -3.52 -5.35
C THR A 168 -2.72 -4.55 -6.33
N SER A 169 -2.06 -4.72 -7.50
CA SER A 169 -2.35 -5.75 -8.49
C SER A 169 -1.57 -7.04 -8.19
N GLN A 170 -2.15 -8.19 -8.52
CA GLN A 170 -1.44 -9.47 -8.45
C GLN A 170 -0.38 -9.61 -9.56
N ASP A 171 -0.71 -9.10 -10.75
CA ASP A 171 0.15 -9.22 -11.94
C ASP A 171 1.27 -8.18 -11.94
N ASP A 172 1.10 -7.08 -11.20
CA ASP A 172 2.05 -5.97 -11.14
C ASP A 172 2.12 -5.39 -9.72
N TYR A 173 2.40 -6.26 -8.75
CA TYR A 173 2.38 -5.91 -7.33
C TYR A 173 3.28 -4.72 -7.01
N TRP A 174 4.53 -4.77 -7.45
CA TRP A 174 5.53 -3.78 -7.07
C TRP A 174 5.23 -2.38 -7.62
N ASN A 175 4.88 -2.29 -8.90
CA ASN A 175 4.56 -0.98 -9.49
C ASN A 175 3.27 -0.39 -8.93
N THR A 176 2.26 -1.21 -8.64
CA THR A 176 1.02 -0.72 -8.01
C THR A 176 1.22 -0.36 -6.54
N PHE A 177 2.10 -1.05 -5.81
CA PHE A 177 2.55 -0.62 -4.48
C PHE A 177 3.24 0.76 -4.53
N LEU A 178 4.22 0.93 -5.41
CA LEU A 178 4.90 2.23 -5.58
C LEU A 178 3.92 3.33 -6.01
N ALA A 179 2.93 3.01 -6.86
CA ALA A 179 1.89 3.97 -7.25
C ALA A 179 1.01 4.36 -6.05
N SER A 180 0.68 3.42 -5.17
CA SER A 180 -0.06 3.70 -3.93
C SER A 180 0.72 4.62 -3.00
N VAL A 181 2.02 4.35 -2.81
CA VAL A 181 2.91 5.24 -2.04
C VAL A 181 3.00 6.63 -2.66
N ASP A 182 3.11 6.72 -3.99
CA ASP A 182 3.16 7.99 -4.74
C ASP A 182 1.88 8.82 -4.57
N VAL A 183 0.71 8.15 -4.53
CA VAL A 183 -0.58 8.79 -4.22
C VAL A 183 -0.52 9.42 -2.83
N ALA A 184 -0.13 8.67 -1.80
CA ALA A 184 -0.02 9.18 -0.44
C ALA A 184 0.99 10.33 -0.34
N ALA A 185 2.19 10.13 -0.89
CA ALA A 185 3.27 11.11 -0.83
C ALA A 185 2.87 12.45 -1.46
N LYS A 186 2.29 12.43 -2.66
CA LYS A 186 1.87 13.63 -3.38
C LYS A 186 0.68 14.33 -2.73
N MET A 187 -0.32 13.57 -2.29
CA MET A 187 -1.51 14.15 -1.66
C MET A 187 -1.20 14.88 -0.35
N PHE A 188 -0.21 14.41 0.39
CA PHE A 188 0.08 14.90 1.73
C PHE A 188 1.46 15.57 1.87
N ASP A 189 2.10 15.97 0.75
CA ASP A 189 3.42 16.64 0.74
C ASP A 189 4.50 15.83 1.50
N LYS A 190 4.61 14.52 1.22
CA LYS A 190 5.48 13.55 1.92
C LYS A 190 6.46 12.80 1.00
N GLU A 191 6.83 13.40 -0.14
CA GLU A 191 7.66 12.73 -1.15
C GLU A 191 9.07 12.41 -0.63
N ASP A 192 9.63 13.24 0.26
CA ASP A 192 10.97 13.00 0.78
C ASP A 192 10.97 11.89 1.82
N GLU A 193 9.98 11.85 2.73
CA GLU A 193 9.78 10.76 3.69
C GLU A 193 9.53 9.43 2.96
N ALA A 194 8.69 9.44 1.93
CA ALA A 194 8.41 8.25 1.12
C ALA A 194 9.68 7.69 0.47
N LYS A 195 10.55 8.54 -0.08
CA LYS A 195 11.85 8.13 -0.66
C LYS A 195 12.75 7.47 0.37
N GLU A 196 12.77 7.97 1.62
CA GLU A 196 13.57 7.37 2.69
C GLU A 196 13.07 5.96 3.06
N HIS A 197 11.76 5.76 3.12
CA HIS A 197 11.17 4.45 3.38
C HIS A 197 11.43 3.48 2.22
N ILE A 198 11.21 3.90 0.98
CA ILE A 198 11.48 3.07 -0.21
C ILE A 198 12.96 2.66 -0.27
N ALA A 199 13.89 3.55 0.03
CA ALA A 199 15.32 3.21 0.05
C ALA A 199 15.67 2.13 1.09
N LYS A 200 14.98 2.11 2.24
CA LYS A 200 15.15 1.04 3.24
C LYS A 200 14.61 -0.29 2.72
N ILE A 201 13.43 -0.28 2.09
CA ILE A 201 12.82 -1.47 1.49
C ILE A 201 13.72 -2.01 0.37
N ASP A 202 14.21 -1.15 -0.53
CA ASP A 202 15.14 -1.55 -1.61
C ASP A 202 16.39 -2.22 -1.05
N SER A 203 16.96 -1.68 0.03
CA SER A 203 18.12 -2.29 0.70
C SER A 203 17.80 -3.68 1.28
N ALA A 204 16.64 -3.83 1.90
CA ALA A 204 16.18 -5.11 2.45
C ALA A 204 15.87 -6.13 1.33
N ILE A 205 15.34 -5.69 0.19
CA ILE A 205 15.14 -6.53 -1.00
C ILE A 205 16.47 -7.09 -1.50
N GLU A 206 17.51 -6.28 -1.59
CA GLU A 206 18.82 -6.78 -2.02
C GLU A 206 19.40 -7.81 -1.01
N GLU A 207 19.13 -7.63 0.28
CA GLU A 207 19.55 -8.58 1.30
C GLU A 207 18.81 -9.91 1.20
N VAL A 208 17.47 -9.89 1.04
CA VAL A 208 16.68 -11.11 0.88
C VAL A 208 16.97 -11.83 -0.44
N LYS A 209 17.28 -11.10 -1.53
CA LYS A 209 17.75 -11.68 -2.78
C LYS A 209 19.09 -12.42 -2.63
N ALA A 210 20.02 -11.83 -1.87
CA ALA A 210 21.28 -12.49 -1.58
C ALA A 210 21.07 -13.78 -0.76
N LEU A 211 20.13 -13.77 0.19
CA LEU A 211 19.76 -14.94 0.98
C LEU A 211 19.07 -16.01 0.12
N SER A 212 18.09 -15.62 -0.71
CA SER A 212 17.31 -16.52 -1.57
C SER A 212 18.17 -17.30 -2.55
N GLY A 213 19.32 -16.71 -2.96
CA GLY A 213 20.30 -17.37 -3.81
C GLY A 213 20.94 -18.63 -3.22
N ASN A 214 20.81 -18.87 -1.90
CA ASN A 214 21.31 -20.07 -1.23
C ASN A 214 20.35 -21.27 -1.38
N TYR A 215 19.17 -21.09 -1.94
CA TYR A 215 18.13 -22.10 -2.06
C TYR A 215 17.79 -22.37 -3.54
N GLU A 216 17.67 -23.65 -3.88
CA GLU A 216 17.37 -24.06 -5.26
C GLU A 216 15.87 -24.01 -5.57
N THR A 217 15.03 -24.30 -4.57
CA THR A 217 13.57 -24.37 -4.73
C THR A 217 12.81 -23.88 -3.51
N SER A 218 11.68 -23.26 -3.77
CA SER A 218 10.74 -22.82 -2.73
C SER A 218 9.29 -23.00 -3.16
N LEU A 219 8.39 -23.05 -2.17
CA LEU A 219 6.96 -23.09 -2.41
C LEU A 219 6.27 -22.14 -1.43
N VAL A 220 5.42 -21.26 -1.96
CA VAL A 220 4.56 -20.40 -1.15
C VAL A 220 3.19 -21.04 -1.03
N THR A 221 2.70 -21.18 0.20
CA THR A 221 1.40 -21.78 0.50
C THR A 221 0.59 -20.93 1.47
N MET A 222 -0.72 -21.08 1.41
CA MET A 222 -1.65 -20.53 2.39
C MET A 222 -2.45 -21.66 3.02
N TYR A 223 -2.44 -21.68 4.34
CA TYR A 223 -3.27 -22.57 5.13
C TYR A 223 -4.63 -21.92 5.41
N ASN A 224 -5.70 -22.65 5.13
CA ASN A 224 -7.05 -22.21 5.37
C ASN A 224 -7.93 -23.41 5.79
N GLU A 225 -8.36 -23.44 7.06
CA GLU A 225 -9.27 -24.48 7.61
C GLU A 225 -8.83 -25.92 7.29
N GLY A 226 -7.55 -26.23 7.51
CA GLY A 226 -6.98 -27.55 7.25
C GLY A 226 -6.65 -27.86 5.80
N LYS A 227 -6.79 -26.90 4.89
CA LYS A 227 -6.45 -27.03 3.48
C LYS A 227 -5.25 -26.14 3.15
N LEU A 228 -4.48 -26.57 2.16
CA LEU A 228 -3.36 -25.79 1.63
C LEU A 228 -3.64 -25.39 0.19
N SER A 229 -3.32 -24.15 -0.12
CA SER A 229 -3.29 -23.63 -1.48
C SER A 229 -1.87 -23.18 -1.81
N GLY A 230 -1.34 -23.56 -2.97
CA GLY A 230 -0.04 -23.11 -3.44
C GLY A 230 -0.15 -21.92 -4.39
N PHE A 231 0.85 -21.05 -4.36
CA PHE A 231 0.91 -19.85 -5.15
C PHE A 231 2.06 -19.92 -6.16
N ALA A 232 1.77 -19.47 -7.38
CA ALA A 232 2.73 -19.34 -8.47
C ALA A 232 3.32 -17.93 -8.52
N GLN A 233 4.26 -17.73 -9.44
CA GLN A 233 4.59 -16.40 -9.95
C GLN A 233 3.34 -15.75 -10.54
N ASN A 234 3.29 -14.43 -10.59
CA ASN A 234 2.11 -13.66 -11.05
C ASN A 234 0.81 -14.01 -10.29
N SER A 235 0.92 -14.32 -9.00
CA SER A 235 -0.20 -14.56 -8.10
C SER A 235 -0.08 -13.68 -6.86
N ARG A 236 -1.07 -13.69 -5.99
CA ARG A 236 -1.14 -12.82 -4.81
C ARG A 236 0.15 -12.71 -4.00
N PHE A 237 0.90 -13.79 -3.83
CA PHE A 237 2.17 -13.82 -3.10
C PHE A 237 3.37 -14.10 -4.03
N GLY A 238 3.16 -13.95 -5.35
CA GLY A 238 4.18 -14.20 -6.37
C GLY A 238 5.41 -13.31 -6.24
N TYR A 239 5.29 -12.16 -5.59
CA TYR A 239 6.40 -11.24 -5.35
C TYR A 239 7.53 -11.85 -4.49
N ILE A 240 7.26 -12.92 -3.71
CA ILE A 240 8.30 -13.71 -3.05
C ILE A 240 9.25 -14.31 -4.08
N TYR A 241 8.75 -14.71 -5.25
CA TYR A 241 9.58 -15.19 -6.35
C TYR A 241 10.14 -14.04 -7.19
N ASP A 242 9.27 -13.12 -7.62
CA ASP A 242 9.58 -12.12 -8.64
C ASP A 242 10.43 -10.97 -8.09
N ILE A 243 10.22 -10.60 -6.81
CA ILE A 243 10.89 -9.48 -6.15
C ILE A 243 11.96 -9.96 -5.17
N TYR A 244 11.66 -10.94 -4.32
CA TYR A 244 12.62 -11.42 -3.31
C TYR A 244 13.57 -12.50 -3.84
N GLY A 245 13.35 -12.98 -5.08
CA GLY A 245 14.28 -13.83 -5.81
C GLY A 245 14.28 -15.31 -5.44
N PHE A 246 13.32 -15.78 -4.63
CA PHE A 246 13.14 -17.22 -4.40
C PHE A 246 12.70 -17.91 -5.69
N LYS A 247 13.20 -19.15 -5.91
CA LYS A 247 12.88 -19.90 -7.12
C LYS A 247 11.70 -20.82 -6.86
N PRO A 248 10.61 -20.75 -7.65
CA PRO A 248 9.49 -21.66 -7.48
C PRO A 248 9.90 -23.11 -7.77
N VAL A 249 9.36 -24.05 -7.00
CA VAL A 249 9.61 -25.48 -7.19
C VAL A 249 9.04 -26.00 -8.52
N THR A 250 8.01 -25.34 -9.04
CA THR A 250 7.37 -25.62 -10.33
C THR A 250 6.70 -24.36 -10.88
N ASN A 251 6.57 -24.28 -12.19
CA ASN A 251 5.80 -23.24 -12.88
C ASN A 251 4.39 -23.72 -13.29
N ASP A 252 4.00 -24.93 -12.92
CA ASP A 252 2.74 -25.54 -13.34
C ASP A 252 1.55 -25.21 -12.38
N ILE A 253 1.80 -24.43 -11.32
CA ILE A 253 0.75 -23.93 -10.45
C ILE A 253 0.02 -22.79 -11.17
N ALA A 254 -1.31 -22.86 -11.30
CA ALA A 254 -2.09 -21.80 -11.92
C ALA A 254 -2.04 -20.53 -11.07
N ALA A 255 -1.83 -19.38 -11.73
CA ALA A 255 -1.90 -18.08 -11.07
C ALA A 255 -3.34 -17.83 -10.57
N SER A 256 -3.49 -17.44 -9.31
CA SER A 256 -4.79 -17.19 -8.69
C SER A 256 -4.63 -16.34 -7.43
N SER A 257 -5.63 -15.51 -7.12
CA SER A 257 -5.73 -14.76 -5.87
C SER A 257 -5.92 -15.65 -4.63
N HIS A 258 -6.51 -16.83 -4.83
CA HIS A 258 -6.80 -17.80 -3.77
C HIS A 258 -5.82 -18.99 -3.76
N GLY A 259 -4.88 -19.01 -4.70
CA GLY A 259 -3.97 -20.14 -4.90
C GLY A 259 -4.64 -21.36 -5.51
N SER A 260 -3.84 -22.35 -5.89
CA SER A 260 -4.31 -23.65 -6.37
C SER A 260 -4.41 -24.61 -5.19
N ASN A 261 -5.59 -25.19 -4.94
CA ASN A 261 -5.80 -26.16 -3.86
C ASN A 261 -5.06 -27.45 -4.14
N PHE A 262 -4.27 -27.92 -3.16
CA PHE A 262 -3.66 -29.23 -3.17
C PHE A 262 -3.44 -29.75 -1.74
N GLY A 263 -3.26 -31.07 -1.60
CA GLY A 263 -3.02 -31.68 -0.31
C GLY A 263 -1.56 -31.67 0.10
N PHE A 264 -1.29 -32.21 1.29
CA PHE A 264 0.07 -32.40 1.80
C PHE A 264 0.93 -33.31 0.90
N GLU A 265 0.28 -34.22 0.17
CA GLU A 265 0.95 -35.13 -0.78
C GLU A 265 1.61 -34.35 -1.94
N ALA A 266 0.97 -33.29 -2.42
CA ALA A 266 1.55 -32.45 -3.47
C ALA A 266 2.80 -31.70 -2.96
N ILE A 267 2.79 -31.23 -1.70
CA ILE A 267 3.98 -30.61 -1.09
C ILE A 267 5.13 -31.62 -1.01
N LEU A 268 4.84 -32.89 -0.66
CA LEU A 268 5.85 -33.92 -0.66
C LEU A 268 6.37 -34.27 -2.06
N GLU A 269 5.49 -34.24 -3.09
CA GLU A 269 5.88 -34.46 -4.47
C GLU A 269 6.77 -33.35 -5.00
N PHE A 270 6.44 -32.10 -4.71
CA PHE A 270 7.26 -30.93 -5.05
C PHE A 270 8.57 -30.86 -4.27
N ASP A 271 8.56 -31.31 -3.02
CA ASP A 271 9.71 -31.40 -2.12
C ASP A 271 10.60 -30.14 -2.10
N PRO A 272 10.03 -28.94 -1.81
CA PRO A 272 10.77 -27.69 -1.79
C PRO A 272 11.84 -27.64 -0.71
N GLU A 273 12.92 -26.88 -0.93
CA GLU A 273 13.93 -26.62 0.09
C GLU A 273 13.46 -25.63 1.15
N VAL A 274 12.62 -24.66 0.73
CA VAL A 274 11.96 -23.69 1.61
C VAL A 274 10.46 -23.77 1.37
N LEU A 275 9.69 -23.87 2.44
CA LEU A 275 8.23 -23.84 2.41
C LEU A 275 7.74 -22.64 3.21
N PHE A 276 7.14 -21.67 2.54
CA PHE A 276 6.46 -20.54 3.16
C PHE A 276 5.01 -20.91 3.41
N VAL A 277 4.51 -20.62 4.62
CA VAL A 277 3.13 -20.93 5.02
C VAL A 277 2.48 -19.72 5.66
N ILE A 278 1.45 -19.19 5.03
CA ILE A 278 0.64 -18.08 5.52
C ILE A 278 -0.62 -18.64 6.15
N ASP A 279 -0.86 -18.34 7.43
CA ASP A 279 -2.06 -18.81 8.15
C ASP A 279 -3.23 -17.83 7.98
N ARG A 280 -4.03 -18.04 6.93
CA ARG A 280 -5.25 -17.27 6.71
C ARG A 280 -6.31 -17.51 7.78
N THR A 281 -6.41 -18.74 8.33
CA THR A 281 -7.42 -19.04 9.35
C THR A 281 -7.23 -18.15 10.57
N ALA A 282 -5.99 -18.06 11.07
CA ALA A 282 -5.67 -17.16 12.18
C ALA A 282 -5.84 -15.68 11.80
N ALA A 283 -5.43 -15.29 10.58
CA ALA A 283 -5.54 -13.91 10.12
C ALA A 283 -6.96 -13.34 10.15
N VAL A 284 -7.96 -14.16 9.86
CA VAL A 284 -9.37 -13.73 9.88
C VAL A 284 -10.05 -13.93 11.24
N GLY A 285 -9.29 -14.25 12.28
CA GLY A 285 -9.77 -14.38 13.67
C GLY A 285 -10.34 -15.75 14.02
N ASP A 286 -10.20 -16.76 13.14
CA ASP A 286 -10.66 -18.10 13.41
C ASP A 286 -9.59 -18.94 14.14
N GLN A 287 -10.04 -20.00 14.81
CA GLN A 287 -9.13 -20.92 15.51
C GLN A 287 -8.34 -21.78 14.51
N SER A 288 -7.03 -21.53 14.39
CA SER A 288 -6.14 -22.32 13.54
C SER A 288 -5.67 -23.61 14.20
N ASN A 289 -5.48 -24.66 13.40
CA ASN A 289 -4.85 -25.91 13.77
C ASN A 289 -3.53 -26.15 13.00
N ILE A 290 -2.94 -25.11 12.46
CA ILE A 290 -1.78 -25.18 11.56
C ILE A 290 -0.63 -25.98 12.16
N ASP A 291 -0.28 -25.77 13.42
CA ASP A 291 0.82 -26.48 14.10
C ASP A 291 0.62 -27.99 14.08
N LYS A 292 -0.60 -28.43 14.40
CA LYS A 292 -0.94 -29.84 14.40
C LYS A 292 -0.98 -30.44 13.00
N ASP A 293 -1.54 -29.72 12.06
CA ASP A 293 -1.73 -30.21 10.69
C ASP A 293 -0.40 -30.27 9.93
N MET A 294 0.52 -29.33 10.19
CA MET A 294 1.86 -29.32 9.60
C MET A 294 2.82 -30.33 10.25
N GLU A 295 2.51 -30.85 11.43
CA GLU A 295 3.27 -31.92 12.10
C GLU A 295 2.87 -33.33 11.61
N ASN A 296 2.26 -33.48 10.44
CA ASN A 296 1.89 -34.78 9.88
C ASN A 296 3.08 -35.53 9.26
N LYS A 297 2.92 -36.86 9.12
CA LYS A 297 3.99 -37.74 8.60
C LYS A 297 4.36 -37.50 7.13
N ILE A 298 3.54 -36.79 6.36
CA ILE A 298 3.82 -36.48 4.96
C ILE A 298 4.77 -35.29 4.93
N ILE A 299 4.45 -34.22 5.64
CA ILE A 299 5.29 -33.02 5.73
C ILE A 299 6.66 -33.32 6.35
N GLN A 300 6.70 -34.19 7.38
CA GLN A 300 7.96 -34.62 8.02
C GLN A 300 8.97 -35.27 7.06
N LYS A 301 8.54 -35.72 5.89
CA LYS A 301 9.44 -36.31 4.87
C LYS A 301 10.01 -35.29 3.90
N THR A 302 9.49 -34.07 3.86
CA THR A 302 9.95 -33.02 2.95
C THR A 302 11.32 -32.47 3.36
N LYS A 303 12.07 -31.96 2.39
CA LYS A 303 13.36 -31.27 2.63
C LYS A 303 13.18 -30.06 3.53
N ALA A 304 12.12 -29.26 3.33
CA ALA A 304 11.82 -28.10 4.12
C ALA A 304 11.67 -28.45 5.62
N TYR A 305 10.92 -29.51 5.96
CA TYR A 305 10.78 -29.95 7.34
C TYR A 305 12.11 -30.47 7.92
N GLN A 306 12.79 -31.37 7.20
CA GLN A 306 14.03 -31.99 7.68
C GLN A 306 15.15 -30.98 7.91
N ASN A 307 15.17 -29.91 7.15
CA ASN A 307 16.16 -28.84 7.25
C ASN A 307 15.68 -27.66 8.11
N LYS A 308 14.50 -27.73 8.75
CA LYS A 308 13.87 -26.66 9.53
C LYS A 308 13.71 -25.35 8.72
N ARG A 309 13.20 -25.48 7.53
CA ARG A 309 12.96 -24.38 6.58
C ARG A 309 11.50 -24.28 6.18
N ILE A 310 10.60 -24.65 7.08
CA ILE A 310 9.21 -24.25 7.01
C ILE A 310 9.12 -22.91 7.72
N VAL A 311 8.83 -21.87 6.94
CA VAL A 311 8.74 -20.48 7.38
C VAL A 311 7.27 -20.16 7.57
N TYR A 312 6.84 -20.00 8.79
CA TYR A 312 5.49 -19.56 9.12
C TYR A 312 5.46 -18.05 9.09
N LEU A 313 4.70 -17.51 8.15
CA LEU A 313 4.57 -16.07 7.92
C LEU A 313 3.34 -15.54 8.67
N ASP A 314 3.47 -14.37 9.29
CA ASP A 314 2.37 -13.73 10.03
C ASP A 314 1.14 -13.54 9.15
N GLY A 315 0.04 -14.22 9.50
CA GLY A 315 -1.16 -14.23 8.66
C GLY A 315 -1.81 -12.86 8.52
N VAL A 316 -1.80 -12.02 9.55
CA VAL A 316 -2.39 -10.68 9.50
C VAL A 316 -1.56 -9.78 8.60
N LEU A 317 -0.23 -9.77 8.80
CA LEU A 317 0.70 -8.98 7.99
C LEU A 317 0.65 -9.36 6.50
N TRP A 318 0.66 -10.66 6.18
CA TRP A 318 0.73 -11.14 4.79
C TRP A 318 -0.63 -11.19 4.09
N TYR A 319 -1.70 -11.54 4.83
CA TYR A 319 -3.01 -11.72 4.21
C TYR A 319 -3.90 -10.49 4.27
N LEU A 320 -3.85 -9.68 5.33
CA LEU A 320 -4.72 -8.50 5.49
C LEU A 320 -4.01 -7.19 5.17
N SER A 321 -2.72 -7.06 5.47
CA SER A 321 -1.92 -5.87 5.19
C SER A 321 -1.00 -6.13 4.00
N GLY A 322 -1.30 -5.57 2.86
CA GLY A 322 -0.49 -5.70 1.65
C GLY A 322 -0.14 -4.35 1.06
N GLY A 323 1.13 -4.10 0.71
CA GLY A 323 1.54 -2.91 -0.02
C GLY A 323 1.64 -1.65 0.84
N GLY A 324 2.09 -1.74 2.10
CA GLY A 324 2.40 -0.59 2.95
C GLY A 324 3.89 -0.43 3.21
N LEU A 325 4.34 0.77 3.54
CA LEU A 325 5.77 1.07 3.71
C LEU A 325 6.42 0.31 4.88
N GLN A 326 5.73 0.18 6.01
CA GLN A 326 6.23 -0.56 7.16
C GLN A 326 6.03 -2.07 6.95
N SER A 327 4.86 -2.47 6.46
CA SER A 327 4.55 -3.88 6.25
C SER A 327 5.41 -4.54 5.17
N GLU A 328 5.81 -3.86 4.11
CA GLU A 328 6.75 -4.42 3.14
C GLU A 328 8.14 -4.67 3.75
N LEU A 329 8.63 -3.74 4.55
CA LEU A 329 9.89 -3.93 5.27
C LEU A 329 9.78 -5.09 6.27
N ALA A 330 8.70 -5.14 7.07
CA ALA A 330 8.46 -6.18 8.07
C ALA A 330 8.38 -7.58 7.45
N LYS A 331 7.72 -7.75 6.30
CA LYS A 331 7.66 -9.03 5.58
C LYS A 331 9.04 -9.53 5.17
N ILE A 332 9.91 -8.63 4.69
CA ILE A 332 11.28 -8.99 4.30
C ILE A 332 12.10 -9.37 5.53
N GLU A 333 11.99 -8.57 6.60
CA GLU A 333 12.69 -8.83 7.86
C GLU A 333 12.27 -10.16 8.50
N GLU A 334 10.98 -10.52 8.45
CA GLU A 334 10.47 -11.80 8.91
C GLU A 334 11.14 -12.97 8.16
N ILE A 335 11.18 -12.92 6.83
CA ILE A 335 11.88 -13.96 6.02
C ILE A 335 13.37 -14.02 6.37
N LEU A 336 14.02 -12.86 6.51
CA LEU A 336 15.43 -12.79 6.87
C LEU A 336 15.71 -13.36 8.26
N ALA A 337 14.83 -13.15 9.23
CA ALA A 337 14.96 -13.67 10.59
C ALA A 337 14.84 -15.20 10.65
N GLU A 338 13.92 -15.77 9.87
CA GLU A 338 13.62 -17.20 9.86
C GLU A 338 14.64 -18.04 9.07
N LEU A 339 15.31 -17.45 8.07
CA LEU A 339 16.21 -18.19 7.18
C LEU A 339 17.70 -17.89 7.36
N LYS A 340 18.10 -16.93 8.21
CA LYS A 340 19.49 -16.69 8.62
C LYS A 340 19.91 -17.61 9.76
#